data_65060b048a62da79c54c13d882705bd8
#
_entry.id   65060b048a62da79c54c13d882705bd8
#
_cell.length_a   1.000
_cell.length_b   1.000
_cell.length_c   1.000
_cell.angle_alpha   90.00
_cell.angle_beta   90.00
_cell.angle_gamma   90.00
#
_symmetry.space_group_name_H-M   'P 1'
#
loop_
_entity.id
_entity.type
_entity.pdbx_description
1 polymer ?
#
loop_
_entity_poly.entity_id
_entity_poly.type
_entity_poly.pdbx_seq_one_letter_code
_entity_poly.pdbx_strand_id
1 'polypeptide(L)'
;MDIQTFIDNYQETFSGKAELPIAFWYSDTLSGELRKTQGCLFKALPAIRNGEIISMSGESIGCGGGKFYTGFTPMPEHVPNFVSLKERYKQTPEMVLEGIKKIDVQRATKQYIHFARIDRLTSFEDVEGLLFLATPDILSGLVTW
;
A
#
# COMPACT_ATOMS: atom_id res chain seq x y z
N MET A 1 19.06 8.75 -7.74
CA MET A 1 18.35 9.96 -7.21
C MET A 1 18.14 9.71 -5.73
N ASP A 2 18.53 10.63 -4.87
CA ASP A 2 18.25 10.55 -3.44
C ASP A 2 16.81 11.02 -3.13
N ILE A 3 16.35 10.74 -1.93
CA ILE A 3 14.97 11.06 -1.51
C ILE A 3 14.71 12.56 -1.52
N GLN A 4 15.67 13.39 -1.09
CA GLN A 4 15.46 14.84 -1.05
C GLN A 4 15.29 15.43 -2.45
N THR A 5 16.13 15.01 -3.39
CA THR A 5 15.99 15.40 -4.79
C THR A 5 14.65 14.98 -5.39
N PHE A 6 14.16 13.77 -5.03
CA PHE A 6 12.84 13.34 -5.46
C PHE A 6 11.73 14.23 -4.88
N ILE A 7 11.78 14.53 -3.57
CA ILE A 7 10.80 15.38 -2.90
C ILE A 7 10.78 16.77 -3.52
N ASP A 8 11.93 17.37 -3.73
CA ASP A 8 12.05 18.73 -4.29
C ASP A 8 11.46 18.79 -5.71
N ASN A 9 11.83 17.86 -6.58
CA ASN A 9 11.29 17.77 -7.94
C ASN A 9 9.78 17.50 -7.96
N TYR A 10 9.30 16.62 -7.07
CA TYR A 10 7.88 16.31 -6.94
C TYR A 10 7.07 17.54 -6.49
N GLN A 11 7.55 18.24 -5.48
CA GLN A 11 6.90 19.45 -4.98
C GLN A 11 6.94 20.60 -6.01
N GLU A 12 8.04 20.77 -6.73
CA GLU A 12 8.16 21.75 -7.81
C GLU A 12 7.18 21.44 -8.95
N THR A 13 7.16 20.19 -9.43
CA THR A 13 6.28 19.74 -10.53
C THR A 13 4.80 20.01 -10.23
N PHE A 14 4.37 19.78 -9.01
CA PHE A 14 2.97 19.96 -8.59
C PHE A 14 2.72 21.27 -7.82
N SER A 15 3.68 22.23 -7.87
CA SER A 15 3.58 23.54 -7.21
C SER A 15 3.21 23.45 -5.73
N GLY A 16 3.72 22.46 -5.01
CA GLY A 16 3.46 22.23 -3.60
C GLY A 16 2.03 21.74 -3.27
N LYS A 17 1.20 21.44 -4.26
CA LYS A 17 -0.19 21.01 -4.07
C LYS A 17 -0.36 19.50 -3.87
N ALA A 18 0.65 18.71 -4.23
CA ALA A 18 0.63 17.27 -4.07
C ALA A 18 1.04 16.87 -2.64
N GLU A 19 0.29 15.92 -2.05
CA GLU A 19 0.74 15.29 -0.82
C GLU A 19 1.96 14.41 -1.10
N LEU A 20 2.93 14.41 -0.17
CA LEU A 20 4.08 13.52 -0.29
C LEU A 20 3.64 12.05 -0.29
N PRO A 21 4.17 11.22 -1.18
CA PRO A 21 3.80 9.83 -1.26
C PRO A 21 4.20 9.05 0.00
N ILE A 22 3.50 7.95 0.20
CA ILE A 22 3.79 6.99 1.26
C ILE A 22 4.62 5.87 0.66
N ALA A 23 5.82 5.66 1.20
CA ALA A 23 6.65 4.52 0.87
C ALA A 23 6.23 3.30 1.68
N PHE A 24 6.40 2.11 1.08
CA PHE A 24 6.29 0.86 1.82
C PHE A 24 7.47 -0.07 1.50
N TRP A 25 7.86 -0.86 2.50
CA TRP A 25 8.93 -1.84 2.40
C TRP A 25 8.69 -3.00 3.34
N TYR A 26 9.46 -4.08 3.18
CA TYR A 26 9.37 -5.26 4.04
C TYR A 26 10.68 -5.49 4.80
N SER A 27 10.59 -5.92 6.04
CA SER A 27 11.76 -6.36 6.83
C SER A 27 11.40 -7.39 7.90
N ASP A 28 12.42 -7.96 8.54
CA ASP A 28 12.27 -8.88 9.67
C ASP A 28 12.37 -8.14 11.01
N THR A 29 12.65 -6.84 11.00
CA THR A 29 12.75 -5.98 12.17
C THR A 29 11.71 -4.86 12.13
N LEU A 30 11.26 -4.42 13.30
CA LEU A 30 10.33 -3.29 13.41
C LEU A 30 11.04 -1.98 13.07
N SER A 31 10.45 -1.19 12.17
CA SER A 31 10.94 0.15 11.81
C SER A 31 10.14 1.28 12.47
N GLY A 32 9.01 0.98 13.09
CA GLY A 32 8.13 1.95 13.74
C GLY A 32 7.14 1.26 14.68
N GLU A 33 6.03 1.93 14.98
CA GLU A 33 4.99 1.36 15.84
C GLU A 33 4.34 0.14 15.19
N LEU A 34 4.30 -0.99 15.91
CA LEU A 34 3.51 -2.15 15.48
C LEU A 34 2.02 -1.86 15.67
N ARG A 35 1.32 -1.56 14.58
CA ARG A 35 -0.09 -1.19 14.59
C ARG A 35 -0.98 -2.38 14.27
N LYS A 36 -1.95 -2.66 15.17
CA LYS A 36 -3.04 -3.59 14.90
C LYS A 36 -4.25 -2.85 14.35
N THR A 37 -4.75 -3.27 13.20
CA THR A 37 -5.96 -2.70 12.60
C THR A 37 -7.16 -3.59 12.82
N GLN A 38 -8.29 -2.99 13.20
CA GLN A 38 -9.59 -3.65 13.14
C GLN A 38 -10.25 -3.29 11.80
N GLY A 39 -10.27 -4.26 10.87
CA GLY A 39 -10.76 -4.03 9.49
C GLY A 39 -9.67 -3.59 8.53
N CYS A 40 -9.94 -2.62 7.64
CA CYS A 40 -9.04 -2.22 6.57
C CYS A 40 -7.69 -1.74 7.08
N LEU A 41 -6.60 -2.20 6.44
CA LEU A 41 -5.24 -1.77 6.76
C LEU A 41 -5.05 -0.25 6.57
N PHE A 42 -5.76 0.34 5.62
CA PHE A 42 -5.71 1.79 5.36
C PHE A 42 -6.32 2.68 6.45
N LYS A 43 -6.88 2.10 7.53
CA LYS A 43 -7.20 2.87 8.73
C LYS A 43 -5.97 3.51 9.40
N ALA A 44 -4.77 3.05 9.07
CA ALA A 44 -3.52 3.65 9.51
C ALA A 44 -3.10 4.90 8.71
N LEU A 45 -3.71 5.15 7.54
CA LEU A 45 -3.33 6.28 6.67
C LEU A 45 -3.25 7.63 7.38
N PRO A 46 -4.19 8.04 8.24
CA PRO A 46 -4.09 9.34 8.92
C PRO A 46 -2.81 9.50 9.74
N ALA A 47 -2.41 8.45 10.48
CA ALA A 47 -1.17 8.47 11.26
C ALA A 47 0.08 8.55 10.36
N ILE A 48 0.11 7.75 9.29
CA ILE A 48 1.21 7.76 8.32
C ILE A 48 1.34 9.13 7.64
N ARG A 49 0.22 9.73 7.22
CA ARG A 49 0.21 11.09 6.64
C ARG A 49 0.71 12.16 7.60
N ASN A 50 0.48 11.97 8.90
CA ASN A 50 1.02 12.83 9.96
C ASN A 50 2.50 12.57 10.28
N GLY A 51 3.16 11.66 9.55
CA GLY A 51 4.59 11.39 9.66
C GLY A 51 4.97 10.27 10.62
N GLU A 52 4.00 9.46 11.08
CA GLU A 52 4.32 8.25 11.84
C GLU A 52 4.84 7.14 10.91
N ILE A 53 5.78 6.33 11.42
CA ILE A 53 6.22 5.10 10.77
C ILE A 53 5.43 3.96 11.38
N ILE A 54 4.63 3.27 10.57
CA ILE A 54 3.75 2.19 11.00
C ILE A 54 4.27 0.86 10.47
N SER A 55 4.43 -0.10 11.36
CA SER A 55 4.75 -1.49 11.03
C SER A 55 3.51 -2.36 11.20
N MET A 56 3.31 -3.33 10.31
CA MET A 56 2.24 -4.31 10.38
C MET A 56 2.77 -5.71 10.05
N SER A 57 2.13 -6.73 10.61
CA SER A 57 2.38 -8.14 10.30
C SER A 57 1.09 -8.80 9.81
N GLY A 58 1.18 -10.02 9.30
CA GLY A 58 0.01 -10.80 8.94
C GLY A 58 -0.99 -11.00 10.08
N GLU A 59 -0.53 -10.98 11.35
CA GLU A 59 -1.40 -11.08 12.51
C GLU A 59 -2.03 -9.74 12.89
N SER A 60 -1.34 -8.63 12.64
CA SER A 60 -1.79 -7.30 13.03
C SER A 60 -2.76 -6.67 12.03
N ILE A 61 -2.78 -7.12 10.77
CA ILE A 61 -3.73 -6.68 9.75
C ILE A 61 -5.08 -7.36 9.96
N GLY A 62 -6.15 -6.60 10.20
CA GLY A 62 -7.46 -7.14 10.54
C GLY A 62 -8.28 -7.64 9.35
N CYS A 63 -8.04 -7.17 8.11
CA CYS A 63 -8.84 -7.56 6.94
C CYS A 63 -8.15 -8.61 6.06
N GLY A 64 -8.93 -9.60 5.59
CA GLY A 64 -8.43 -10.66 4.71
C GLY A 64 -7.83 -10.14 3.39
N GLY A 65 -8.46 -9.13 2.78
CA GLY A 65 -7.92 -8.49 1.58
C GLY A 65 -6.58 -7.82 1.83
N GLY A 66 -6.44 -7.08 2.94
CA GLY A 66 -5.15 -6.48 3.32
C GLY A 66 -4.06 -7.53 3.51
N LYS A 67 -4.35 -8.62 4.22
CA LYS A 67 -3.40 -9.74 4.38
C LYS A 67 -3.01 -10.37 3.04
N PHE A 68 -3.97 -10.54 2.15
CA PHE A 68 -3.73 -11.10 0.83
C PHE A 68 -2.87 -10.18 -0.04
N TYR A 69 -3.28 -8.92 -0.24
CA TYR A 69 -2.56 -7.99 -1.12
C TYR A 69 -1.18 -7.57 -0.60
N THR A 70 -0.93 -7.71 0.70
CA THR A 70 0.42 -7.58 1.28
C THR A 70 1.21 -8.90 1.31
N GLY A 71 0.69 -9.97 0.71
CA GLY A 71 1.38 -11.25 0.57
C GLY A 71 1.44 -12.12 1.83
N PHE A 72 0.88 -11.69 2.96
CA PHE A 72 0.97 -12.46 4.22
C PHE A 72 0.12 -13.72 4.26
N THR A 73 -1.02 -13.74 3.55
CA THR A 73 -1.89 -14.93 3.51
C THR A 73 -2.34 -15.23 2.07
N PRO A 74 -2.71 -16.47 1.75
CA PRO A 74 -3.45 -16.76 0.53
C PRO A 74 -4.79 -16.01 0.55
N MET A 75 -5.40 -15.88 -0.64
CA MET A 75 -6.73 -15.30 -0.71
C MET A 75 -7.73 -16.20 0.04
N PRO A 76 -8.60 -15.61 0.88
CA PRO A 76 -9.65 -16.36 1.53
C PRO A 76 -10.64 -16.94 0.52
N GLU A 77 -11.03 -18.21 0.68
CA GLU A 77 -11.87 -18.96 -0.25
C GLU A 77 -13.23 -18.30 -0.55
N HIS A 78 -13.79 -17.55 0.41
CA HIS A 78 -15.07 -16.87 0.25
C HIS A 78 -15.01 -15.61 -0.63
N VAL A 79 -13.81 -15.04 -0.86
CA VAL A 79 -13.64 -13.74 -1.53
C VAL A 79 -14.19 -13.72 -2.96
N PRO A 80 -13.98 -14.73 -3.82
CA PRO A 80 -14.54 -14.72 -5.18
C PRO A 80 -16.07 -14.60 -5.18
N ASN A 81 -16.74 -15.37 -4.33
CA ASN A 81 -18.18 -15.30 -4.18
C ASN A 81 -18.64 -13.96 -3.58
N PHE A 82 -17.94 -13.46 -2.58
CA PHE A 82 -18.27 -12.19 -1.95
C PHE A 82 -18.17 -11.02 -2.95
N VAL A 83 -17.04 -10.92 -3.67
CA VAL A 83 -16.76 -9.85 -4.62
C VAL A 83 -17.69 -9.86 -5.83
N SER A 84 -18.11 -11.05 -6.30
CA SER A 84 -19.02 -11.19 -7.44
C SER A 84 -20.50 -11.11 -7.02
N LEU A 85 -20.94 -11.99 -6.10
CA LEU A 85 -22.37 -12.14 -5.83
C LEU A 85 -22.93 -11.10 -4.85
N LYS A 86 -22.10 -10.57 -3.93
CA LYS A 86 -22.53 -9.54 -2.96
C LYS A 86 -22.13 -8.14 -3.39
N GLU A 87 -20.84 -7.92 -3.63
CA GLU A 87 -20.30 -6.60 -4.00
C GLU A 87 -20.55 -6.23 -5.48
N ARG A 88 -20.77 -7.24 -6.34
CA ARG A 88 -21.04 -7.09 -7.77
C ARG A 88 -19.96 -6.34 -8.58
N TYR A 89 -18.70 -6.41 -8.15
CA TYR A 89 -17.57 -5.85 -8.89
C TYR A 89 -17.21 -6.67 -10.13
N LYS A 90 -17.55 -7.95 -10.15
CA LYS A 90 -17.42 -8.86 -11.29
C LYS A 90 -18.70 -9.69 -11.41
N GLN A 91 -19.01 -10.14 -12.62
CA GLN A 91 -20.25 -10.89 -12.87
C GLN A 91 -20.22 -12.29 -12.24
N THR A 92 -19.06 -12.95 -12.24
CA THR A 92 -18.91 -14.31 -11.71
C THR A 92 -17.70 -14.47 -10.81
N PRO A 93 -17.68 -15.47 -9.90
CA PRO A 93 -16.51 -15.80 -9.10
C PRO A 93 -15.27 -16.15 -9.94
N GLU A 94 -15.44 -16.80 -11.10
CA GLU A 94 -14.36 -17.18 -11.99
C GLU A 94 -13.65 -15.95 -12.55
N MET A 95 -14.39 -14.89 -12.90
CA MET A 95 -13.81 -13.62 -13.34
C MET A 95 -12.99 -12.93 -12.22
N VAL A 96 -13.37 -13.11 -10.96
CA VAL A 96 -12.59 -12.62 -9.83
C VAL A 96 -11.28 -13.40 -9.72
N LEU A 97 -11.35 -14.74 -9.80
CA LEU A 97 -10.17 -15.61 -9.75
C LEU A 97 -9.19 -15.33 -10.90
N GLU A 98 -9.71 -15.14 -12.11
CA GLU A 98 -8.89 -14.77 -13.27
C GLU A 98 -8.17 -13.43 -13.05
N GLY A 99 -8.89 -12.42 -12.55
CA GLY A 99 -8.33 -11.12 -12.24
C GLY A 99 -7.21 -11.21 -11.20
N ILE A 100 -7.44 -11.98 -10.14
CA ILE A 100 -6.46 -12.19 -9.07
C ILE A 100 -5.22 -12.93 -9.58
N LYS A 101 -5.40 -13.95 -10.42
CA LYS A 101 -4.29 -14.65 -11.04
C LYS A 101 -3.44 -13.71 -11.92
N LYS A 102 -4.06 -12.76 -12.60
CA LYS A 102 -3.34 -11.76 -13.43
C LYS A 102 -2.56 -10.74 -12.58
N ILE A 103 -3.02 -10.42 -11.37
CA ILE A 103 -2.30 -9.52 -10.45
C ILE A 103 -1.03 -10.19 -9.91
N ASP A 104 -1.02 -11.52 -9.79
CA ASP A 104 0.12 -12.33 -9.35
C ASP A 104 0.76 -11.83 -8.04
N VAL A 105 -0.07 -11.69 -6.99
CA VAL A 105 0.40 -11.22 -5.68
C VAL A 105 1.46 -12.17 -5.12
N GLN A 106 2.67 -11.66 -4.97
CA GLN A 106 3.80 -12.40 -4.42
C GLN A 106 3.64 -12.61 -2.91
N ARG A 107 4.14 -13.74 -2.40
CA ARG A 107 4.13 -14.03 -0.96
C ARG A 107 5.19 -13.22 -0.23
N ALA A 108 4.80 -12.58 0.87
CA ALA A 108 5.76 -11.90 1.72
C ALA A 108 6.75 -12.91 2.32
N THR A 109 8.02 -12.63 2.16
CA THR A 109 9.13 -13.43 2.72
C THR A 109 9.64 -12.85 4.04
N LYS A 110 9.17 -11.65 4.41
CA LYS A 110 9.54 -10.90 5.60
C LYS A 110 8.40 -10.87 6.61
N GLN A 111 8.74 -10.64 7.88
CA GLN A 111 7.78 -10.66 8.98
C GLN A 111 6.86 -9.43 9.01
N TYR A 112 7.39 -8.28 8.61
CA TYR A 112 6.67 -7.01 8.66
C TYR A 112 6.62 -6.30 7.33
N ILE A 113 5.53 -5.57 7.10
CA ILE A 113 5.42 -4.49 6.12
C ILE A 113 5.40 -3.17 6.87
N HIS A 114 6.10 -2.17 6.35
CA HIS A 114 6.19 -0.84 6.93
C HIS A 114 5.62 0.19 5.97
N PHE A 115 5.06 1.25 6.53
CA PHE A 115 4.56 2.40 5.80
C PHE A 115 5.06 3.68 6.46
N ALA A 116 5.58 4.59 5.66
CA ALA A 116 5.97 5.92 6.11
C ALA A 116 5.77 6.94 4.99
N ARG A 117 5.50 8.18 5.34
CA ARG A 117 5.59 9.27 4.37
C ARG A 117 7.06 9.40 3.94
N ILE A 118 7.31 9.66 2.66
CA ILE A 118 8.65 9.53 2.06
C ILE A 118 9.72 10.40 2.73
N ASP A 119 9.34 11.55 3.28
CA ASP A 119 10.25 12.46 4.02
C ASP A 119 10.71 11.89 5.37
N ARG A 120 10.22 10.72 5.77
CA ARG A 120 10.66 10.00 6.97
C ARG A 120 11.75 8.97 6.70
N LEU A 121 12.12 8.80 5.44
CA LEU A 121 13.15 7.86 4.99
C LEU A 121 14.44 8.59 4.63
N THR A 122 15.55 7.86 4.71
CA THR A 122 16.90 8.36 4.33
C THR A 122 17.40 7.77 3.02
N SER A 123 16.81 6.66 2.54
CA SER A 123 17.21 5.95 1.33
C SER A 123 16.01 5.27 0.67
N PHE A 124 16.10 5.06 -0.65
CA PHE A 124 15.17 4.22 -1.41
C PHE A 124 15.57 2.74 -1.43
N GLU A 125 16.69 2.34 -0.82
CA GLU A 125 17.34 1.04 -1.02
C GLU A 125 16.41 -0.15 -0.78
N ASP A 126 15.56 -0.07 0.25
CA ASP A 126 14.63 -1.16 0.59
C ASP A 126 13.17 -0.86 0.19
N VAL A 127 12.91 0.27 -0.49
CA VAL A 127 11.55 0.68 -0.83
C VAL A 127 11.00 -0.18 -1.95
N GLU A 128 9.94 -0.93 -1.69
CA GLU A 128 9.22 -1.76 -2.68
C GLU A 128 8.29 -0.93 -3.58
N GLY A 129 7.75 0.15 -3.06
CA GLY A 129 6.87 1.00 -3.84
C GLY A 129 6.38 2.25 -3.12
N LEU A 130 5.72 3.12 -3.89
CA LEU A 130 5.15 4.37 -3.42
C LEU A 130 3.63 4.39 -3.64
N LEU A 131 2.89 4.84 -2.63
CA LEU A 131 1.46 5.08 -2.68
C LEU A 131 1.22 6.59 -2.80
N PHE A 132 0.59 7.01 -3.89
CA PHE A 132 0.22 8.39 -4.13
C PHE A 132 -1.25 8.62 -3.77
N LEU A 133 -1.51 9.60 -2.91
CA LEU A 133 -2.84 10.12 -2.62
C LEU A 133 -3.06 11.33 -3.52
N ALA A 134 -3.58 11.08 -4.72
CA ALA A 134 -3.58 12.04 -5.81
C ALA A 134 -5.00 12.53 -6.15
N THR A 135 -5.13 13.82 -6.40
CA THR A 135 -6.29 14.36 -7.12
C THR A 135 -6.24 13.94 -8.61
N PRO A 136 -7.33 14.04 -9.38
CA PRO A 136 -7.31 13.72 -10.80
C PRO A 136 -6.22 14.47 -11.59
N ASP A 137 -5.96 15.73 -11.26
CA ASP A 137 -4.95 16.55 -11.93
C ASP A 137 -3.53 16.03 -11.64
N ILE A 138 -3.25 15.71 -10.37
CA ILE A 138 -1.96 15.13 -9.97
C ILE A 138 -1.78 13.75 -10.60
N LEU A 139 -2.83 12.92 -10.61
CA LEU A 139 -2.78 11.61 -11.25
C LEU A 139 -2.49 11.73 -12.75
N SER A 140 -3.13 12.68 -13.44
CA SER A 140 -2.86 12.96 -14.86
C SER A 140 -1.39 13.34 -15.07
N GLY A 141 -0.84 14.20 -14.23
CA GLY A 141 0.58 14.56 -14.28
C GLY A 141 1.50 13.35 -14.06
N LEU A 142 1.20 12.49 -13.08
CA LEU A 142 1.99 11.29 -12.78
C LEU A 142 2.03 10.26 -13.92
N VAL A 143 0.97 10.12 -14.71
CA VAL A 143 0.92 9.14 -15.83
C VAL A 143 1.45 9.71 -17.16
N THR A 144 1.66 11.01 -17.25
CA THR A 144 2.21 11.69 -18.44
C THR A 144 3.67 12.06 -18.30
N TRP A 145 4.27 11.81 -17.17
CA TRP A 145 5.65 12.18 -16.81
C TRP A 145 6.70 11.19 -17.30
#